data_50509da9ba7bab93d2afa43cc60c34bc
#
_entry.id   50509da9ba7bab93d2afa43cc60c34bc
#
_cell.length_a   1.000
_cell.length_b   1.000
_cell.length_c   1.000
_cell.angle_alpha   90.00
_cell.angle_beta   90.00
_cell.angle_gamma   90.00
#
_symmetry.space_group_name_H-M   'P 1'
#
loop_
_entity.id
_entity.type
_entity.pdbx_description
1 polymer ?
#
loop_
_entity_poly.entity_id
_entity_poly.type
_entity_poly.pdbx_seq_one_letter_code
_entity_poly.pdbx_strand_id
1 'polypeptide(L)' 'MHTDTQIIEDPHPRINLATSEDIRREMAKVYRETRCNKILPSNGTKLVYMLINILKAYEVTEIEKRLSDLELADLKGDK' A
#
# COMPACT_ATOMS: atom_id res chain seq x y z
N MET A 1 -6.69 -22.08 -23.83
CA MET A 1 -6.43 -21.61 -23.56
C MET A 1 -6.10 -21.12 -22.99
N HIS A 2 -6.06 -21.24 -22.83
CA HIS A 2 -5.73 -20.68 -22.34
C HIS A 2 -5.16 -20.01 -21.88
N THR A 3 -5.03 -20.16 -21.93
CA THR A 3 -4.58 -19.49 -21.60
C THR A 3 -3.98 -18.78 -21.37
N ASP A 4 -3.99 -18.97 -21.57
CA ASP A 4 -3.47 -18.24 -21.45
C ASP A 4 -2.97 -17.61 -20.94
N THR A 5 -3.07 -17.76 -20.93
CA THR A 5 -2.68 -17.18 -20.52
C THR A 5 -2.01 -16.76 -20.03
N GLN A 6 -1.92 -16.90 -19.99
CA GLN A 6 -1.26 -16.45 -19.70
C GLN A 6 -0.65 -15.97 -19.22
N ILE A 7 -0.40 -16.19 -19.06
CA ILE A 7 0.28 -15.87 -18.72
C ILE A 7 0.90 -15.06 -18.79
N ILE A 8 0.71 -15.07 -18.64
CA ILE A 8 1.33 -14.18 -18.86
C ILE A 8 2.36 -13.73 -18.14
N GLU A 9 3.35 -13.41 -18.49
CA GLU A 9 4.30 -12.87 -17.81
C GLU A 9 4.04 -11.55 -17.47
N ASP A 10 4.01 -11.17 -16.23
CA ASP A 10 3.86 -9.82 -15.76
C ASP A 10 5.13 -9.11 -16.09
N PRO A 11 5.09 -8.11 -16.94
CA PRO A 11 6.31 -7.39 -17.31
C PRO A 11 6.80 -6.47 -16.20
N HIS A 12 6.07 -6.36 -15.11
CA HIS A 12 6.46 -5.46 -14.03
C HIS A 12 7.13 -6.20 -12.90
N PRO A 13 8.04 -5.59 -12.21
CA PRO A 13 8.64 -6.24 -11.06
C PRO A 13 7.59 -6.43 -9.98
N ARG A 14 7.85 -7.41 -9.13
CA ARG A 14 6.94 -7.66 -8.03
C ARG A 14 6.92 -6.45 -7.11
N ILE A 15 5.75 -6.04 -6.70
CA ILE A 15 5.58 -4.91 -5.83
C ILE A 15 5.29 -5.39 -4.42
N ASN A 16 6.03 -4.87 -3.46
CA ASN A 16 5.83 -5.25 -2.08
C ASN A 16 4.99 -4.19 -1.39
N LEU A 17 3.83 -4.59 -0.90
CA LEU A 17 2.92 -3.70 -0.20
C LEU A 17 2.55 -4.30 1.16
N ALA A 18 3.50 -4.94 1.80
CA ALA A 18 3.23 -5.64 3.05
C ALA A 18 3.07 -4.70 4.25
N THR A 19 3.66 -3.53 4.19
CA THR A 19 3.59 -2.59 5.32
C THR A 19 3.20 -1.22 4.80
N SER A 20 2.78 -0.34 5.70
CA SER A 20 2.45 1.03 5.29
C SER A 20 3.67 1.75 4.76
N GLU A 21 4.85 1.42 5.28
CA GLU A 21 6.06 2.03 4.77
C GLU A 21 6.32 1.61 3.33
N ASP A 22 6.06 0.35 3.01
CA ASP A 22 6.21 -0.13 1.64
C ASP A 22 5.28 0.62 0.71
N ILE A 23 4.06 0.90 1.16
CA ILE A 23 3.09 1.61 0.35
C ILE A 23 3.55 3.05 0.11
N ARG A 24 4.07 3.70 1.14
CA ARG A 24 4.58 5.06 0.97
C ARG A 24 5.74 5.09 0.00
N ARG A 25 6.60 4.08 0.05
CA ARG A 25 7.73 3.97 -0.87
C ARG A 25 7.24 3.81 -2.30
N GLU A 26 6.20 3.01 -2.49
CA GLU A 26 5.64 2.81 -3.82
C GLU A 26 5.01 4.09 -4.34
N MET A 27 4.34 4.84 -3.47
CA MET A 27 3.75 6.11 -3.87
C MET A 27 4.82 7.07 -4.36
N ALA A 28 5.95 7.14 -3.66
CA ALA A 28 7.04 8.01 -4.07
C ALA A 28 7.62 7.57 -5.42
N LYS A 29 7.69 6.26 -5.62
CA LYS A 29 8.20 5.73 -6.88
C LYS A 29 7.27 6.11 -8.04
N VAL A 30 5.96 5.95 -7.84
CA VAL A 30 5.00 6.31 -8.88
C VAL A 30 5.09 7.80 -9.20
N TYR A 31 5.25 8.63 -8.16
CA TYR A 31 5.37 10.05 -8.37
C TYR A 31 6.60 10.37 -9.23
N ARG A 32 7.75 9.78 -8.88
CA ARG A 32 8.97 10.03 -9.64
C ARG A 32 8.84 9.59 -11.08
N GLU A 33 8.23 8.42 -11.29
CA GLU A 33 8.10 7.91 -12.64
C GLU A 33 7.10 8.71 -13.46
N THR A 34 6.10 9.26 -12.80
CA THR A 34 5.16 10.13 -13.48
C THR A 34 5.84 11.44 -13.88
N ARG A 35 6.65 11.99 -12.97
CA ARG A 35 7.38 13.20 -13.30
C ARG A 35 8.36 13.02 -14.43
N CYS A 36 8.91 11.82 -14.56
CA CYS A 36 9.88 11.54 -15.62
C CYS A 36 9.22 11.03 -16.89
N ASN A 37 7.90 11.08 -16.95
CA ASN A 37 7.15 10.66 -18.13
C ASN A 37 7.24 9.17 -18.42
N LYS A 38 7.61 8.36 -17.43
CA LYS A 38 7.56 6.92 -17.60
C LYS A 38 6.15 6.41 -17.41
N ILE A 39 5.34 7.15 -16.67
CA ILE A 39 3.95 6.81 -16.44
C ILE A 39 3.14 8.03 -16.84
N LEU A 40 2.07 7.83 -17.59
CA LEU A 40 1.20 8.94 -17.95
C LEU A 40 0.57 9.51 -16.70
N PRO A 41 0.44 10.84 -16.63
CA PRO A 41 -0.12 11.47 -15.41
C PRO A 41 -1.48 10.93 -15.00
N SER A 42 -2.35 10.63 -15.96
CA SER A 42 -3.66 10.10 -15.62
C SER A 42 -3.54 8.72 -14.97
N ASN A 43 -2.60 7.91 -15.43
CA ASN A 43 -2.37 6.61 -14.84
C ASN A 43 -1.69 6.73 -13.49
N GLY A 44 -0.74 7.66 -13.37
CA GLY A 44 -0.07 7.89 -12.10
C GLY A 44 -1.04 8.30 -11.01
N THR A 45 -1.96 9.19 -11.35
CA THR A 45 -2.97 9.64 -10.41
C THR A 45 -3.83 8.47 -9.93
N LYS A 46 -4.23 7.60 -10.84
CA LYS A 46 -5.05 6.46 -10.46
C LYS A 46 -4.29 5.49 -9.58
N LEU A 47 -3.02 5.26 -9.89
CA LEU A 47 -2.20 4.37 -9.08
C LEU A 47 -2.02 4.91 -7.67
N VAL A 48 -1.74 6.20 -7.55
CA VAL A 48 -1.58 6.81 -6.25
C VAL A 48 -2.88 6.77 -5.47
N TYR A 49 -4.00 7.01 -6.15
CA TYR A 49 -5.28 6.95 -5.48
C TYR A 49 -5.54 5.55 -4.89
N MET A 50 -5.22 4.52 -5.64
CA MET A 50 -5.38 3.16 -5.13
C MET A 50 -4.44 2.90 -3.95
N LEU A 51 -3.21 3.40 -4.04
CA LEU A 51 -2.26 3.23 -2.95
C LEU A 51 -2.70 3.97 -1.69
N ILE A 52 -3.28 5.14 -1.85
CA ILE A 52 -3.81 5.89 -0.71
C ILE A 52 -4.90 5.09 -0.01
N ASN A 53 -5.77 4.44 -0.77
CA ASN A 53 -6.83 3.66 -0.16
C ASN A 53 -6.29 2.45 0.59
N ILE A 54 -5.28 1.80 0.03
CA ILE A 54 -4.63 0.69 0.72
C ILE A 54 -3.96 1.19 2.00
N LEU A 55 -3.28 2.33 1.91
CA LEU A 55 -2.60 2.90 3.06
C LEU A 55 -3.59 3.23 4.17
N LYS A 56 -4.73 3.80 3.82
CA LYS A 56 -5.75 4.12 4.82
C LYS A 56 -6.22 2.86 5.54
N ALA A 57 -6.41 1.77 4.81
CA ALA A 57 -6.84 0.53 5.43
C ALA A 57 -5.80 0.01 6.41
N TYR A 58 -4.52 0.12 6.04
CA TYR A 58 -3.45 -0.31 6.94
C TYR A 58 -3.41 0.57 8.18
N GLU A 59 -3.58 1.88 8.00
CA GLU A 59 -3.52 2.80 9.14
C GLU A 59 -4.66 2.57 10.11
N VAL A 60 -5.84 2.26 9.60
CA VAL A 60 -6.95 1.96 10.48
C VAL A 60 -6.64 0.71 11.31
N THR A 61 -6.10 -0.31 10.67
CA THR A 61 -5.73 -1.53 11.37
C THR A 61 -4.67 -1.26 12.43
N GLU A 62 -3.69 -0.43 12.11
CA GLU A 62 -2.64 -0.09 13.07
C GLU A 62 -3.20 0.66 14.26
N ILE A 63 -4.12 1.58 14.01
CA ILE A 63 -4.74 2.35 15.08
C ILE A 63 -5.57 1.43 15.97
N GLU A 64 -6.32 0.53 15.38
CA GLU A 64 -7.13 -0.40 16.14
C GLU A 64 -6.25 -1.27 17.03
N LYS A 65 -5.11 -1.69 16.51
CA LYS A 65 -4.21 -2.49 17.29
C LYS A 65 -3.63 -1.71 18.46
N ARG A 66 -3.27 -0.45 18.22
CA ARG A 66 -2.75 0.39 19.28
C ARG A 66 -3.78 0.64 20.37
N LEU A 67 -5.03 0.88 19.97
CA LEU A 67 -6.08 1.07 20.94
C LEU A 67 -6.27 -0.19 21.78
N SER A 68 -6.26 -1.34 21.13
CA SER A 68 -6.38 -2.59 21.85
C SER A 68 -5.24 -2.79 22.84
N ASP A 69 -4.01 -2.47 22.41
CA ASP A 69 -2.85 -2.58 23.28
C ASP A 69 -2.93 -1.61 24.46
N LEU A 70 -3.42 -0.41 24.21
CA LEU A 70 -3.58 0.57 25.29
C LEU A 70 -4.64 0.14 26.28
N GLU A 71 -5.72 -0.44 25.80
CA GLU A 71 -6.76 -0.92 26.67
C GLU A 71 -6.25 -2.04 27.57
N LEU A 72 -5.45 -2.93 27.01
CA LEU A 72 -4.86 -3.99 27.78
C LEU A 72 -3.89 -3.46 28.82
N ALA A 73 -3.10 -2.47 28.44
CA ALA A 73 -2.16 -1.87 29.37
C ALA A 73 -2.89 -1.17 30.50
N ASP A 74 -3.99 -0.50 30.18
CA ASP A 74 -4.77 0.19 31.17
C ASP A 74 -5.36 -0.78 32.17
N LEU A 75 -5.87 -1.88 31.72
CA LEU A 75 -6.39 -2.90 32.59
C LEU A 75 -5.33 -3.46 33.52
N LYS A 76 -4.15 -3.69 32.99
CA LYS A 76 -3.08 -4.20 33.79
C LYS A 76 -2.51 -3.18 34.74
N GLY A 77 -2.44 -1.97 34.29
CA GLY A 77 -1.85 -0.91 35.07
C GLY A 77 -2.68 -0.45 36.21
N ASP A 78 -3.95 -0.86 36.15
CA ASP A 78 -4.73 -0.38 37.13
C ASP A 78 -4.49 -1.07 38.33
N LYS A 79 -3.86 -1.46 38.76
CA LYS A 79 -3.56 -2.11 39.86
C LYS A 79 -3.83 -1.68 40.87
#